data_390cf5a593b8b0ddfaadb871c882daf9
#
_entry.id   390cf5a593b8b0ddfaadb871c882daf9
#
_cell.length_a   1.000
_cell.length_b   1.000
_cell.length_c   1.000
_cell.angle_alpha   90.00
_cell.angle_beta   90.00
_cell.angle_gamma   90.00
#
_symmetry.space_group_name_H-M   'P 1'
#
loop_
_entity.id
_entity.type
_entity.pdbx_description
1 polymer ?
#
loop_
_entity_poly.entity_id
_entity_poly.type
_entity_poly.pdbx_seq_one_letter_code
_entity_poly.pdbx_strand_id
1 'polypeptide(L)'
;MAQKPSIPKGTRDFGQEEMAARNYIFDTIRSVYRTYGYVQIETPAMENLSTLLGKYGDEGDKLLFKVLNSGDAFKGIDIDNYRNEDGGIDSNKLAMSVCEKGLRYDLTVPFARYVVQHQNEIAFPFRRFQIQPVWRADRPQKGRYREFYQCDADVIGSKSQLNELELVQIVDTVFTKFGINVAIKINNRKVLTGLAEICGYPDKVTDITVAIDKLDKIGLEAVEAEMREKGLD
;
A
#
# COMPACT_ATOMS: atom_id res chain seq x y z
N MET A 1 41.11 -0.94 -2.42
CA MET A 1 40.41 0.09 -3.24
C MET A 1 39.24 0.61 -2.43
N ALA A 2 39.10 1.93 -2.30
CA ALA A 2 37.92 2.50 -1.62
C ALA A 2 36.66 2.20 -2.43
N GLN A 3 35.63 1.67 -1.78
CA GLN A 3 34.35 1.37 -2.42
C GLN A 3 33.69 2.71 -2.85
N LYS A 4 33.24 2.81 -4.09
CA LYS A 4 32.48 3.98 -4.54
C LYS A 4 31.19 4.12 -3.72
N PRO A 5 30.88 5.31 -3.19
CA PRO A 5 29.58 5.54 -2.55
C PRO A 5 28.43 5.18 -3.49
N SER A 6 27.41 4.54 -2.95
CA SER A 6 26.20 4.17 -3.70
C SER A 6 25.00 4.21 -2.77
N ILE A 7 23.81 4.41 -3.36
CA ILE A 7 22.54 4.34 -2.65
C ILE A 7 21.94 2.94 -2.76
N PRO A 8 21.06 2.52 -1.84
CA PRO A 8 20.35 1.26 -1.92
C PRO A 8 19.57 1.12 -3.21
N LYS A 9 19.53 -0.09 -3.78
CA LYS A 9 18.79 -0.35 -5.01
C LYS A 9 17.28 -0.10 -4.82
N GLY A 10 16.71 0.72 -5.70
CA GLY A 10 15.29 1.08 -5.66
C GLY A 10 14.99 2.31 -4.82
N THR A 11 16.02 3.03 -4.36
CA THR A 11 15.90 4.37 -3.78
C THR A 11 16.54 5.39 -4.72
N ARG A 12 16.36 6.68 -4.44
CA ARG A 12 16.99 7.76 -5.22
C ARG A 12 17.17 9.02 -4.38
N ASP A 13 18.20 9.78 -4.73
CA ASP A 13 18.36 11.15 -4.26
C ASP A 13 17.49 12.09 -5.12
N PHE A 14 17.15 13.23 -4.55
CA PHE A 14 16.44 14.31 -5.22
C PHE A 14 17.27 15.59 -5.12
N GLY A 15 17.69 16.09 -6.26
CA GLY A 15 18.44 17.35 -6.34
C GLY A 15 17.53 18.56 -6.12
N GLN A 16 18.15 19.76 -6.11
CA GLN A 16 17.48 21.02 -5.79
C GLN A 16 16.24 21.29 -6.70
N GLU A 17 16.40 21.10 -8.01
CA GLU A 17 15.31 21.32 -8.98
C GLU A 17 14.17 20.33 -8.80
N GLU A 18 14.51 19.05 -8.61
CA GLU A 18 13.50 18.00 -8.35
C GLU A 18 12.75 18.26 -7.04
N MET A 19 13.45 18.75 -5.99
CA MET A 19 12.80 19.09 -4.73
C MET A 19 11.88 20.29 -4.86
N ALA A 20 12.21 21.30 -5.69
CA ALA A 20 11.30 22.41 -5.96
C ALA A 20 9.99 21.92 -6.61
N ALA A 21 10.09 21.05 -7.62
CA ALA A 21 8.93 20.45 -8.28
C ALA A 21 8.11 19.57 -7.31
N ARG A 22 8.77 18.76 -6.49
CA ARG A 22 8.10 17.92 -5.48
C ARG A 22 7.35 18.75 -4.44
N ASN A 23 7.98 19.82 -3.94
CA ASN A 23 7.33 20.69 -2.97
C ASN A 23 6.10 21.37 -3.57
N TYR A 24 6.17 21.83 -4.82
CA TYR A 24 5.01 22.37 -5.53
C TYR A 24 3.86 21.36 -5.59
N ILE A 25 4.17 20.08 -5.92
CA ILE A 25 3.17 19.01 -5.95
C ILE A 25 2.56 18.80 -4.56
N PHE A 26 3.38 18.64 -3.52
CA PHE A 26 2.91 18.40 -2.17
C PHE A 26 2.10 19.57 -1.62
N ASP A 27 2.52 20.80 -1.85
CA ASP A 27 1.82 21.99 -1.36
C ASP A 27 0.48 22.18 -2.06
N THR A 28 0.41 21.89 -3.36
CA THR A 28 -0.85 21.88 -4.12
C THR A 28 -1.82 20.85 -3.53
N ILE A 29 -1.38 19.62 -3.31
CA ILE A 29 -2.21 18.55 -2.74
C ILE A 29 -2.65 18.92 -1.31
N ARG A 30 -1.74 19.40 -0.45
CA ARG A 30 -2.07 19.88 0.91
C ARG A 30 -3.13 20.97 0.90
N SER A 31 -2.98 21.92 -0.02
CA SER A 31 -3.94 23.03 -0.18
C SER A 31 -5.33 22.51 -0.50
N VAL A 32 -5.45 21.56 -1.44
CA VAL A 32 -6.73 20.95 -1.82
C VAL A 32 -7.31 20.16 -0.64
N TYR A 33 -6.56 19.29 0.01
CA TYR A 33 -7.06 18.54 1.18
C TYR A 33 -7.60 19.45 2.28
N ARG A 34 -6.90 20.55 2.57
CA ARG A 34 -7.37 21.53 3.57
C ARG A 34 -8.65 22.23 3.15
N THR A 35 -8.84 22.52 1.85
CA THR A 35 -10.08 23.13 1.33
C THR A 35 -11.30 22.23 1.58
N TYR A 36 -11.11 20.91 1.55
CA TYR A 36 -12.14 19.92 1.85
C TYR A 36 -12.24 19.56 3.34
N GLY A 37 -11.55 20.28 4.22
CA GLY A 37 -11.62 20.09 5.67
C GLY A 37 -10.84 18.90 6.22
N TYR A 38 -9.89 18.34 5.45
CA TYR A 38 -9.01 17.30 5.93
C TYR A 38 -7.89 17.87 6.79
N VAL A 39 -7.62 17.25 7.92
CA VAL A 39 -6.53 17.62 8.83
C VAL A 39 -5.30 16.75 8.58
N GLN A 40 -4.13 17.35 8.66
CA GLN A 40 -2.87 16.63 8.50
C GLN A 40 -2.54 15.87 9.77
N ILE A 41 -2.18 14.61 9.62
CA ILE A 41 -1.53 13.82 10.66
C ILE A 41 -0.25 13.20 10.11
N GLU A 42 0.62 12.73 11.00
CA GLU A 42 1.78 11.93 10.66
C GLU A 42 1.89 10.74 11.61
N THR A 43 2.39 9.63 11.10
CA THR A 43 2.67 8.42 11.87
C THR A 43 4.16 8.07 11.73
N PRO A 44 4.74 7.31 12.66
CA PRO A 44 6.14 6.88 12.57
C PRO A 44 6.44 6.11 11.28
N ALA A 45 7.67 6.21 10.79
CA ALA A 45 8.13 5.41 9.65
C ALA A 45 8.21 3.91 9.98
N MET A 46 8.52 3.59 11.24
CA MET A 46 8.55 2.24 11.77
C MET A 46 7.29 1.95 12.58
N GLU A 47 6.73 0.76 12.36
CA GLU A 47 5.63 0.20 13.13
C GLU A 47 6.07 -1.14 13.75
N ASN A 48 5.39 -1.57 14.81
CA ASN A 48 5.56 -2.91 15.32
C ASN A 48 5.20 -3.93 14.23
N LEU A 49 6.01 -4.95 14.07
CA LEU A 49 5.81 -5.95 13.03
C LEU A 49 4.46 -6.67 13.18
N SER A 50 4.01 -6.88 14.44
CA SER A 50 2.68 -7.41 14.75
C SER A 50 1.51 -6.54 14.26
N THR A 51 1.73 -5.22 14.10
CA THR A 51 0.74 -4.31 13.51
C THR A 51 0.66 -4.45 12.00
N LEU A 52 1.79 -4.69 11.34
CA LEU A 52 1.91 -4.74 9.87
C LEU A 52 1.51 -6.10 9.30
N LEU A 53 1.91 -7.20 9.95
CA LEU A 53 1.71 -8.56 9.44
C LEU A 53 0.24 -8.97 9.37
N GLY A 54 -0.08 -9.79 8.37
CA GLY A 54 -1.42 -10.32 8.13
C GLY A 54 -2.42 -9.28 7.63
N LYS A 55 -1.96 -8.07 7.26
CA LYS A 55 -2.83 -7.00 6.75
C LYS A 55 -2.81 -6.87 5.24
N TYR A 56 -1.76 -7.36 4.60
CA TYR A 56 -1.50 -7.19 3.17
C TYR A 56 -1.59 -8.50 2.38
N GLY A 57 -2.02 -9.60 3.03
CA GLY A 57 -1.97 -10.95 2.49
C GLY A 57 -0.53 -11.49 2.39
N ASP A 58 -0.39 -12.77 2.04
CA ASP A 58 0.91 -13.46 2.04
C ASP A 58 1.96 -12.82 1.11
N GLU A 59 1.50 -12.26 -0.02
CA GLU A 59 2.39 -11.58 -0.97
C GLU A 59 2.85 -10.22 -0.41
N GLY A 60 1.94 -9.45 0.19
CA GLY A 60 2.26 -8.16 0.78
C GLY A 60 3.19 -8.30 1.99
N ASP A 61 2.99 -9.31 2.82
CA ASP A 61 3.83 -9.57 4.00
C ASP A 61 5.29 -9.90 3.61
N LYS A 62 5.52 -10.50 2.42
CA LYS A 62 6.85 -10.73 1.84
C LYS A 62 7.54 -9.44 1.40
N LEU A 63 6.77 -8.39 1.12
CA LEU A 63 7.28 -7.10 0.68
C LEU A 63 7.57 -6.12 1.82
N LEU A 64 7.32 -6.51 3.07
CA LEU A 64 7.65 -5.71 4.25
C LEU A 64 9.16 -5.68 4.48
N PHE A 65 9.73 -4.48 4.64
CA PHE A 65 11.07 -4.32 5.18
C PHE A 65 11.05 -4.54 6.69
N LYS A 66 11.66 -5.63 7.13
CA LYS A 66 11.84 -5.96 8.53
C LYS A 66 13.12 -5.30 9.05
N VAL A 67 13.06 -4.73 10.25
CA VAL A 67 14.20 -4.03 10.87
C VAL A 67 14.76 -4.93 11.97
N LEU A 68 16.02 -5.33 11.80
CA LEU A 68 16.73 -6.12 12.79
C LEU A 68 16.81 -5.38 14.13
N ASN A 69 16.58 -6.08 15.24
CA ASN A 69 16.65 -5.48 16.56
C ASN A 69 18.04 -4.90 16.84
N SER A 70 18.09 -3.75 17.50
CA SER A 70 19.35 -3.10 17.85
C SER A 70 20.13 -3.88 18.89
N GLY A 71 21.44 -3.78 18.87
CA GLY A 71 22.35 -4.52 19.77
C GLY A 71 22.58 -5.95 19.25
N ASP A 72 22.66 -6.92 20.17
CA ASP A 72 22.83 -8.33 19.82
C ASP A 72 21.46 -8.95 19.51
N ALA A 73 21.02 -8.81 18.27
CA ALA A 73 19.73 -9.29 17.82
C ALA A 73 19.57 -10.82 17.87
N PHE A 74 20.67 -11.55 17.93
CA PHE A 74 20.70 -13.03 17.98
C PHE A 74 20.92 -13.58 19.39
N LYS A 75 21.00 -12.72 20.40
CA LYS A 75 21.16 -13.15 21.80
C LYS A 75 20.01 -14.06 22.23
N GLY A 76 20.36 -15.27 22.65
CA GLY A 76 19.38 -16.26 23.10
C GLY A 76 18.64 -16.99 21.98
N ILE A 77 19.01 -16.76 20.73
CA ILE A 77 18.48 -17.50 19.58
C ILE A 77 19.24 -18.82 19.41
N ASP A 78 18.52 -19.90 19.51
CA ASP A 78 19.00 -21.21 19.10
C ASP A 78 18.59 -21.47 17.65
N ILE A 79 19.56 -21.45 16.76
CA ILE A 79 19.36 -21.55 15.29
C ILE A 79 18.69 -22.87 14.90
N ASP A 80 18.91 -23.95 15.65
CA ASP A 80 18.32 -25.24 15.32
C ASP A 80 16.81 -25.30 15.46
N ASN A 81 16.22 -24.40 16.27
CA ASN A 81 14.77 -24.22 16.38
C ASN A 81 14.12 -23.58 15.11
N TYR A 82 14.94 -23.11 14.17
CA TYR A 82 14.50 -22.44 12.93
C TYR A 82 14.87 -23.25 11.69
N ARG A 83 15.21 -24.55 11.83
CA ARG A 83 15.45 -25.43 10.68
C ARG A 83 14.15 -25.95 10.11
N ASN A 84 14.11 -26.03 8.78
CA ASN A 84 13.09 -26.74 8.02
C ASN A 84 13.40 -28.24 8.01
N GLU A 85 12.48 -29.07 7.53
CA GLU A 85 12.62 -30.52 7.37
C GLU A 85 13.78 -30.91 6.42
N ASP A 86 14.09 -30.04 5.46
CA ASP A 86 15.24 -30.20 4.53
C ASP A 86 16.59 -29.77 5.11
N GLY A 87 16.60 -29.32 6.39
CA GLY A 87 17.81 -28.85 7.10
C GLY A 87 18.19 -27.39 6.82
N GLY A 88 17.46 -26.70 5.92
CA GLY A 88 17.61 -25.27 5.68
C GLY A 88 17.09 -24.42 6.85
N ILE A 89 17.36 -23.12 6.81
CA ILE A 89 16.82 -22.16 7.79
C ILE A 89 15.50 -21.55 7.29
N ASP A 90 14.45 -21.64 8.10
CA ASP A 90 13.23 -20.87 7.90
C ASP A 90 13.51 -19.38 8.17
N SER A 91 13.87 -18.68 7.11
CA SER A 91 14.23 -17.28 7.17
C SER A 91 13.08 -16.39 7.67
N ASN A 92 11.82 -16.75 7.39
CA ASN A 92 10.68 -15.99 7.86
C ASN A 92 10.47 -16.15 9.37
N LYS A 93 10.51 -17.39 9.86
CA LYS A 93 10.39 -17.69 11.29
C LYS A 93 11.52 -17.05 12.08
N LEU A 94 12.76 -17.14 11.59
CA LEU A 94 13.92 -16.52 12.23
C LEU A 94 13.78 -14.98 12.23
N ALA A 95 13.41 -14.38 11.10
CA ALA A 95 13.22 -12.93 11.01
C ALA A 95 12.17 -12.42 12.01
N MET A 96 11.12 -13.18 12.27
CA MET A 96 10.10 -12.83 13.27
C MET A 96 10.64 -12.80 14.70
N SER A 97 11.69 -13.55 14.99
CA SER A 97 12.30 -13.60 16.34
C SER A 97 13.35 -12.51 16.56
N VAL A 98 13.97 -12.01 15.47
CA VAL A 98 15.04 -11.02 15.54
C VAL A 98 14.63 -9.63 15.06
N CYS A 99 13.39 -9.46 14.60
CA CYS A 99 12.83 -8.20 14.13
C CYS A 99 11.49 -7.91 14.82
N GLU A 100 11.46 -6.93 15.71
CA GLU A 100 10.21 -6.47 16.34
C GLU A 100 9.49 -5.40 15.53
N LYS A 101 10.19 -4.76 14.62
CA LYS A 101 9.73 -3.60 13.86
C LYS A 101 9.92 -3.80 12.37
N GLY A 102 9.10 -3.11 11.59
CA GLY A 102 9.25 -3.00 10.14
C GLY A 102 9.01 -1.58 9.67
N LEU A 103 9.44 -1.28 8.46
CA LEU A 103 9.07 -0.03 7.79
C LEU A 103 7.63 -0.16 7.30
N ARG A 104 6.84 0.89 7.48
CA ARG A 104 5.44 0.92 7.01
C ARG A 104 5.36 0.70 5.50
N TYR A 105 4.44 -0.17 5.10
CA TYR A 105 4.18 -0.53 3.71
C TYR A 105 3.25 0.47 3.00
N ASP A 106 2.32 1.02 3.76
CA ASP A 106 1.35 2.04 3.37
C ASP A 106 1.10 3.03 4.53
N LEU A 107 0.16 3.94 4.35
CA LEU A 107 -0.28 4.85 5.40
C LEU A 107 -1.60 4.42 6.05
N THR A 108 -2.30 3.43 5.48
CA THR A 108 -3.62 2.99 5.95
C THR A 108 -3.53 2.19 7.25
N VAL A 109 -2.62 1.21 7.34
CA VAL A 109 -2.47 0.40 8.56
C VAL A 109 -1.95 1.23 9.74
N PRO A 110 -0.92 2.09 9.60
CA PRO A 110 -0.55 3.04 10.64
C PRO A 110 -1.67 3.98 11.06
N PHE A 111 -2.49 4.44 10.10
CA PHE A 111 -3.65 5.26 10.40
C PHE A 111 -4.71 4.50 11.21
N ALA A 112 -5.02 3.25 10.85
CA ALA A 112 -5.95 2.43 11.60
C ALA A 112 -5.49 2.24 13.06
N ARG A 113 -4.21 1.96 13.28
CA ARG A 113 -3.61 1.91 14.62
C ARG A 113 -3.73 3.24 15.35
N TYR A 114 -3.45 4.36 14.68
CA TYR A 114 -3.59 5.71 15.23
C TYR A 114 -5.02 5.97 15.72
N VAL A 115 -6.02 5.66 14.88
CA VAL A 115 -7.43 5.85 15.24
C VAL A 115 -7.82 5.03 16.47
N VAL A 116 -7.40 3.77 16.56
CA VAL A 116 -7.68 2.91 17.72
C VAL A 116 -7.07 3.48 19.00
N GLN A 117 -5.83 3.98 18.92
CA GLN A 117 -5.14 4.54 20.08
C GLN A 117 -5.73 5.88 20.54
N HIS A 118 -6.25 6.68 19.62
CA HIS A 118 -6.76 8.03 19.89
C HIS A 118 -8.29 8.14 19.76
N GLN A 119 -9.01 7.02 19.76
CA GLN A 119 -10.46 7.01 19.50
C GLN A 119 -11.28 7.89 20.44
N ASN A 120 -10.82 8.12 21.67
CA ASN A 120 -11.48 8.97 22.66
C ASN A 120 -11.12 10.46 22.50
N GLU A 121 -10.15 10.80 21.67
CA GLU A 121 -9.67 12.16 21.41
C GLU A 121 -10.16 12.68 20.05
N ILE A 122 -10.54 11.76 19.16
CA ILE A 122 -10.93 12.05 17.77
C ILE A 122 -12.45 12.32 17.72
N ALA A 123 -12.82 13.45 17.14
CA ALA A 123 -14.21 13.71 16.78
C ALA A 123 -14.54 13.05 15.42
N PHE A 124 -15.63 12.25 15.39
CA PHE A 124 -16.10 11.60 14.17
C PHE A 124 -17.25 12.41 13.51
N PRO A 125 -17.37 12.42 12.18
CA PRO A 125 -16.48 11.77 11.19
C PRO A 125 -15.11 12.44 11.14
N PHE A 126 -14.05 11.65 11.17
CA PHE A 126 -12.68 12.11 11.13
C PHE A 126 -12.14 12.08 9.69
N ARG A 127 -11.73 13.23 9.20
CA ARG A 127 -11.13 13.43 7.88
C ARG A 127 -9.66 13.74 8.07
N ARG A 128 -8.78 12.86 7.59
CA ARG A 128 -7.34 13.07 7.70
C ARG A 128 -6.66 12.99 6.35
N PHE A 129 -5.50 13.63 6.22
CA PHE A 129 -4.56 13.34 5.14
C PHE A 129 -3.15 13.13 5.67
N GLN A 130 -2.37 12.35 4.94
CA GLN A 130 -0.94 12.16 5.15
C GLN A 130 -0.20 12.25 3.82
N ILE A 131 0.98 12.91 3.84
CA ILE A 131 1.91 12.93 2.71
C ILE A 131 3.25 12.52 3.27
N GLN A 132 3.56 11.23 3.20
CA GLN A 132 4.72 10.65 3.85
C GLN A 132 5.30 9.50 3.00
N PRO A 133 6.60 9.17 3.17
CA PRO A 133 7.21 8.05 2.47
C PRO A 133 6.72 6.70 3.02
N VAL A 134 6.70 5.70 2.14
CA VAL A 134 6.43 4.29 2.44
C VAL A 134 7.47 3.42 1.76
N TRP A 135 7.60 2.16 2.23
CA TRP A 135 8.65 1.27 1.76
C TRP A 135 8.09 -0.09 1.39
N ARG A 136 8.42 -0.54 0.16
CA ARG A 136 8.03 -1.86 -0.34
C ARG A 136 9.23 -2.56 -0.96
N ALA A 137 9.48 -3.82 -0.59
CA ALA A 137 10.60 -4.60 -1.08
C ALA A 137 10.40 -5.14 -2.51
N ASP A 138 9.54 -4.49 -3.29
CA ASP A 138 9.29 -4.82 -4.69
C ASP A 138 10.58 -4.88 -5.53
N ARG A 139 10.52 -5.64 -6.62
CA ARG A 139 11.58 -5.60 -7.63
C ARG A 139 11.58 -4.23 -8.30
N PRO A 140 12.66 -3.43 -8.17
CA PRO A 140 12.71 -2.11 -8.77
C PRO A 140 12.65 -2.17 -10.30
N GLN A 141 11.85 -1.28 -10.87
CA GLN A 141 11.74 -1.08 -12.31
C GLN A 141 11.42 0.39 -12.62
N LYS A 142 11.37 0.78 -13.90
CA LYS A 142 11.04 2.16 -14.26
C LYS A 142 9.70 2.58 -13.66
N GLY A 143 9.70 3.66 -12.87
CA GLY A 143 8.50 4.17 -12.20
C GLY A 143 8.09 3.41 -10.93
N ARG A 144 8.81 2.35 -10.52
CA ARG A 144 8.53 1.59 -9.30
C ARG A 144 9.77 1.53 -8.42
N TYR A 145 9.70 2.28 -7.33
CA TYR A 145 10.76 2.41 -6.34
C TYR A 145 10.42 1.61 -5.07
N ARG A 146 11.44 1.35 -4.26
CA ARG A 146 11.29 0.73 -2.94
C ARG A 146 10.95 1.74 -1.84
N GLU A 147 11.28 3.00 -2.08
CA GLU A 147 10.89 4.13 -1.25
C GLU A 147 10.16 5.16 -2.11
N PHE A 148 8.96 5.52 -1.74
CA PHE A 148 8.14 6.49 -2.46
C PHE A 148 7.13 7.15 -1.52
N TYR A 149 6.60 8.29 -1.94
CA TYR A 149 5.59 9.01 -1.17
C TYR A 149 4.18 8.56 -1.55
N GLN A 150 3.33 8.42 -0.54
CA GLN A 150 1.88 8.37 -0.70
C GLN A 150 1.26 9.68 -0.23
N CYS A 151 0.21 10.09 -0.90
CA CYS A 151 -0.62 11.25 -0.58
C CYS A 151 -2.03 10.73 -0.32
N ASP A 152 -2.28 10.30 0.89
CA ASP A 152 -3.52 9.62 1.27
C ASP A 152 -4.49 10.59 1.94
N ALA A 153 -5.76 10.47 1.59
CA ALA A 153 -6.87 11.14 2.27
C ALA A 153 -7.93 10.10 2.63
N ASP A 154 -8.34 10.06 3.89
CA ASP A 154 -9.32 9.11 4.39
C ASP A 154 -10.38 9.79 5.24
N VAL A 155 -11.58 9.20 5.22
CA VAL A 155 -12.69 9.54 6.10
C VAL A 155 -13.08 8.31 6.91
N ILE A 156 -13.14 8.44 8.22
CA ILE A 156 -13.61 7.38 9.11
C ILE A 156 -14.78 7.85 9.98
N GLY A 157 -15.70 6.94 10.29
CA GLY A 157 -16.89 7.23 11.11
C GLY A 157 -18.09 7.76 10.34
N SER A 158 -18.07 7.67 8.99
CA SER A 158 -19.21 8.01 8.14
C SER A 158 -19.47 6.92 7.10
N LYS A 159 -20.74 6.58 6.87
CA LYS A 159 -21.20 5.64 5.82
C LYS A 159 -21.83 6.38 4.63
N SER A 160 -21.72 7.69 4.59
CA SER A 160 -22.30 8.50 3.51
C SER A 160 -21.52 8.32 2.21
N GLN A 161 -22.21 8.04 1.12
CA GLN A 161 -21.63 7.99 -0.24
C GLN A 161 -21.14 9.36 -0.74
N LEU A 162 -21.47 10.44 -0.03
CA LEU A 162 -20.89 11.75 -0.31
C LEU A 162 -19.39 11.80 -0.05
N ASN A 163 -18.85 10.87 0.77
CA ASN A 163 -17.41 10.76 0.98
C ASN A 163 -16.70 10.31 -0.30
N GLU A 164 -17.25 9.34 -1.03
CA GLU A 164 -16.70 8.88 -2.30
C GLU A 164 -16.76 9.98 -3.37
N LEU A 165 -17.87 10.71 -3.43
CA LEU A 165 -18.00 11.87 -4.33
C LEU A 165 -16.95 12.93 -4.02
N GLU A 166 -16.76 13.26 -2.74
CA GLU A 166 -15.76 14.24 -2.29
C GLU A 166 -14.35 13.81 -2.66
N LEU A 167 -14.00 12.53 -2.50
CA LEU A 167 -12.70 12.01 -2.89
C LEU A 167 -12.47 12.11 -4.40
N VAL A 168 -13.49 11.84 -5.22
CA VAL A 168 -13.43 12.05 -6.68
C VAL A 168 -13.20 13.52 -7.02
N GLN A 169 -13.91 14.43 -6.37
CA GLN A 169 -13.73 15.87 -6.56
C GLN A 169 -12.35 16.36 -6.14
N ILE A 170 -11.78 15.80 -5.07
CA ILE A 170 -10.40 16.09 -4.64
C ILE A 170 -9.42 15.69 -5.73
N VAL A 171 -9.53 14.47 -6.29
CA VAL A 171 -8.67 14.00 -7.38
C VAL A 171 -8.79 14.92 -8.60
N ASP A 172 -10.00 15.22 -9.05
CA ASP A 172 -10.27 16.12 -10.18
C ASP A 172 -9.65 17.51 -9.94
N THR A 173 -9.87 18.07 -8.76
CA THR A 173 -9.34 19.39 -8.38
C THR A 173 -7.81 19.42 -8.39
N VAL A 174 -7.15 18.39 -7.87
CA VAL A 174 -5.69 18.29 -7.84
C VAL A 174 -5.13 18.24 -9.26
N PHE A 175 -5.65 17.34 -10.11
CA PHE A 175 -5.15 17.19 -11.47
C PHE A 175 -5.48 18.38 -12.37
N THR A 176 -6.63 19.02 -12.16
CA THR A 176 -6.97 20.29 -12.83
C THR A 176 -5.95 21.38 -12.48
N LYS A 177 -5.56 21.50 -11.20
CA LYS A 177 -4.53 22.48 -10.78
C LYS A 177 -3.15 22.19 -11.39
N PHE A 178 -2.84 20.94 -11.68
CA PHE A 178 -1.63 20.55 -12.39
C PHE A 178 -1.71 20.70 -13.91
N GLY A 179 -2.90 21.00 -14.46
CA GLY A 179 -3.12 21.04 -15.91
C GLY A 179 -3.01 19.66 -16.57
N ILE A 180 -3.29 18.59 -15.83
CA ILE A 180 -3.21 17.20 -16.31
C ILE A 180 -4.62 16.67 -16.51
N ASN A 181 -4.93 16.26 -17.75
CA ASN A 181 -6.19 15.59 -18.04
C ASN A 181 -6.15 14.14 -17.54
N VAL A 182 -7.14 13.76 -16.74
CA VAL A 182 -7.25 12.40 -16.16
C VAL A 182 -8.63 11.82 -16.43
N ALA A 183 -8.69 10.51 -16.56
CA ALA A 183 -9.92 9.74 -16.56
C ALA A 183 -10.04 9.01 -15.22
N ILE A 184 -11.04 9.32 -14.43
CA ILE A 184 -11.28 8.66 -13.13
C ILE A 184 -12.15 7.44 -13.38
N LYS A 185 -11.57 6.23 -13.24
CA LYS A 185 -12.29 4.97 -13.34
C LYS A 185 -12.84 4.58 -11.98
N ILE A 186 -14.15 4.48 -11.85
CA ILE A 186 -14.84 4.09 -10.61
C ILE A 186 -15.45 2.71 -10.80
N ASN A 187 -15.26 1.85 -9.83
CA ASN A 187 -15.86 0.52 -9.80
C ASN A 187 -16.44 0.22 -8.40
N ASN A 188 -17.40 -0.68 -8.35
CA ASN A 188 -17.93 -1.20 -7.10
C ASN A 188 -17.92 -2.73 -7.14
N ARG A 189 -17.32 -3.34 -6.13
CA ARG A 189 -17.21 -4.81 -6.04
C ARG A 189 -18.59 -5.50 -6.09
N LYS A 190 -19.65 -4.87 -5.59
CA LYS A 190 -21.03 -5.40 -5.67
C LYS A 190 -21.52 -5.53 -7.10
N VAL A 191 -21.09 -4.64 -8.00
CA VAL A 191 -21.44 -4.74 -9.43
C VAL A 191 -20.80 -6.00 -10.04
N LEU A 192 -19.50 -6.21 -9.73
CA LEU A 192 -18.78 -7.42 -10.19
C LEU A 192 -19.37 -8.70 -9.61
N THR A 193 -19.76 -8.69 -8.32
CA THR A 193 -20.45 -9.81 -7.67
C THR A 193 -21.78 -10.08 -8.36
N GLY A 194 -22.60 -9.04 -8.59
CA GLY A 194 -23.89 -9.21 -9.29
C GLY A 194 -23.76 -9.73 -10.72
N LEU A 195 -22.71 -9.30 -11.45
CA LEU A 195 -22.41 -9.86 -12.78
C LEU A 195 -22.05 -11.34 -12.70
N ALA A 196 -21.21 -11.75 -11.75
CA ALA A 196 -20.86 -13.14 -11.55
C ALA A 196 -22.08 -14.00 -11.17
N GLU A 197 -23.00 -13.48 -10.34
CA GLU A 197 -24.28 -14.13 -10.00
C GLU A 197 -25.15 -14.31 -11.23
N ILE A 198 -25.31 -13.27 -12.06
CA ILE A 198 -26.09 -13.33 -13.31
C ILE A 198 -25.50 -14.35 -14.28
N CYS A 199 -24.18 -14.47 -14.34
CA CYS A 199 -23.48 -15.47 -15.16
C CYS A 199 -23.55 -16.90 -14.55
N GLY A 200 -24.11 -17.08 -13.37
CA GLY A 200 -24.22 -18.39 -12.71
C GLY A 200 -22.99 -18.83 -11.90
N TYR A 201 -22.07 -17.92 -11.62
CA TYR A 201 -20.81 -18.21 -10.91
C TYR A 201 -20.62 -17.36 -9.64
N PRO A 202 -21.56 -17.37 -8.68
CA PRO A 202 -21.50 -16.51 -7.48
C PRO A 202 -20.25 -16.75 -6.63
N ASP A 203 -19.74 -17.98 -6.61
CA ASP A 203 -18.59 -18.38 -5.79
C ASP A 203 -17.23 -18.10 -6.48
N LYS A 204 -17.25 -17.67 -7.75
CA LYS A 204 -16.03 -17.45 -8.57
C LYS A 204 -15.72 -15.98 -8.87
N VAL A 205 -16.30 -15.06 -8.11
CA VAL A 205 -16.08 -13.60 -8.28
C VAL A 205 -14.60 -13.25 -8.30
N THR A 206 -13.81 -13.86 -7.43
CA THR A 206 -12.35 -13.59 -7.36
C THR A 206 -11.63 -14.08 -8.61
N ASP A 207 -11.95 -15.27 -9.10
CA ASP A 207 -11.34 -15.84 -10.31
C ASP A 207 -11.66 -15.00 -11.54
N ILE A 208 -12.92 -14.58 -11.67
CA ILE A 208 -13.41 -13.71 -12.75
C ILE A 208 -12.68 -12.37 -12.71
N THR A 209 -12.62 -11.72 -11.54
CA THR A 209 -12.02 -10.40 -11.42
C THR A 209 -10.52 -10.42 -11.64
N VAL A 210 -9.80 -11.45 -11.16
CA VAL A 210 -8.36 -11.62 -11.38
C VAL A 210 -8.05 -11.88 -12.85
N ALA A 211 -8.88 -12.63 -13.55
CA ALA A 211 -8.71 -12.87 -14.98
C ALA A 211 -8.95 -11.58 -15.79
N ILE A 212 -10.03 -10.86 -15.51
CA ILE A 212 -10.37 -9.60 -16.19
C ILE A 212 -9.29 -8.53 -15.97
N ASP A 213 -8.69 -8.48 -14.79
CA ASP A 213 -7.64 -7.49 -14.46
C ASP A 213 -6.36 -7.66 -15.33
N LYS A 214 -6.22 -8.82 -15.96
CA LYS A 214 -5.13 -9.11 -16.88
C LYS A 214 -5.44 -8.72 -18.34
N LEU A 215 -6.69 -8.35 -18.65
CA LEU A 215 -7.16 -8.13 -20.02
C LEU A 215 -6.25 -7.18 -20.84
N ASP A 216 -5.87 -6.05 -20.25
CA ASP A 216 -5.01 -5.06 -20.88
C ASP A 216 -3.56 -5.56 -21.09
N LYS A 217 -3.15 -6.64 -20.41
CA LYS A 217 -1.78 -7.17 -20.44
C LYS A 217 -1.62 -8.38 -21.36
N ILE A 218 -2.60 -9.28 -21.35
CA ILE A 218 -2.49 -10.58 -22.03
C ILE A 218 -3.51 -10.76 -23.17
N GLY A 219 -4.47 -9.83 -23.31
CA GLY A 219 -5.49 -9.86 -24.35
C GLY A 219 -6.68 -10.78 -24.02
N LEU A 220 -7.75 -10.64 -24.80
CA LEU A 220 -9.02 -11.32 -24.59
C LEU A 220 -8.91 -12.86 -24.67
N GLU A 221 -8.24 -13.37 -25.69
CA GLU A 221 -8.11 -14.82 -25.92
C GLU A 221 -7.43 -15.54 -24.75
N ALA A 222 -6.38 -14.95 -24.20
CA ALA A 222 -5.67 -15.51 -23.05
C ALA A 222 -6.49 -15.44 -21.76
N VAL A 223 -7.28 -14.37 -21.58
CA VAL A 223 -8.23 -14.23 -20.44
C VAL A 223 -9.33 -15.28 -20.54
N GLU A 224 -9.92 -15.49 -21.71
CA GLU A 224 -10.92 -16.53 -21.94
C GLU A 224 -10.36 -17.93 -21.65
N ALA A 225 -9.14 -18.21 -22.11
CA ALA A 225 -8.50 -19.50 -21.84
C ALA A 225 -8.29 -19.72 -20.32
N GLU A 226 -7.79 -18.70 -19.59
CA GLU A 226 -7.65 -18.77 -18.13
C GLU A 226 -9.01 -18.97 -17.42
N MET A 227 -10.06 -18.31 -17.90
CA MET A 227 -11.40 -18.49 -17.35
C MET A 227 -11.91 -19.90 -17.55
N ARG A 228 -11.75 -20.49 -18.75
CA ARG A 228 -12.14 -21.88 -19.03
C ARG A 228 -11.37 -22.88 -18.18
N GLU A 229 -10.06 -22.69 -17.96
CA GLU A 229 -9.28 -23.54 -17.05
C GLU A 229 -9.81 -23.53 -15.62
N LYS A 230 -10.43 -22.42 -15.21
CA LYS A 230 -11.07 -22.26 -13.89
C LYS A 230 -12.54 -22.72 -13.89
N GLY A 231 -13.01 -23.32 -14.98
CA GLY A 231 -14.38 -23.81 -15.13
C GLY A 231 -15.42 -22.68 -15.23
N LEU A 232 -15.07 -21.62 -15.94
CA LEU A 232 -15.94 -20.52 -16.34
C LEU A 232 -16.14 -20.62 -17.86
N ASP A 233 -17.36 -20.91 -18.32
CA ASP A 233 -17.73 -21.02 -19.73
C ASP A 233 -18.42 -19.76 -20.25
#